data_bc65bc9e887a375b6c1dfdad39a015e6
#
_entry.id   bc65bc9e887a375b6c1dfdad39a015e6
#
_cell.length_a   1.000
_cell.length_b   1.000
_cell.length_c   1.000
_cell.angle_alpha   90.00
_cell.angle_beta   90.00
_cell.angle_gamma   90.00
#
_symmetry.space_group_name_H-M   'P 1'
#
loop_
_entity.id
_entity.type
_entity.pdbx_description
1 polymer ?
#
loop_
_entity_poly.entity_id
_entity_poly.type
_entity_poly.pdbx_seq_one_letter_code
_entity_poly.pdbx_strand_id
1 'polypeptide(L)'
;LCSYLLDPKKNVITREAWVTRKLKAAYSNGLAWSFKHKKVVLGSTATLFVVAAALFFTLGRSFLPSFNEGSFTINVSTLPGVSIEESDRIAREAERMLLEIPEVITTARKTGRAELAEHSFGANVSEIEVPYTLNGRSKKELAREIREKLGSIPGTNIEIGQPISHRIDAMLSGSKAQIAIKVFGDDLAMLYNIGKKIKATISQVDGIVDANVEQQVDRPQLRITPRREIMAKYGVTIAQFKDVINTALSGNVVSQVYQDGLPYD
;
A
#
# COMPACT_ATOMS: atom_id res chain seq x y z
N LEU A 1 47.57 -21.73 5.19
CA LEU A 1 48.51 -20.63 5.46
C LEU A 1 48.78 -20.49 6.97
N CYS A 2 47.79 -20.44 7.85
CA CYS A 2 47.96 -20.34 9.31
C CYS A 2 48.76 -21.56 9.90
N SER A 3 48.55 -22.77 9.38
CA SER A 3 49.27 -23.99 9.81
C SER A 3 50.74 -23.95 9.47
N TYR A 4 51.16 -23.20 8.46
CA TYR A 4 52.61 -23.03 8.12
C TYR A 4 53.28 -21.86 8.85
N LEU A 5 52.51 -20.89 9.30
CA LEU A 5 53.02 -19.69 9.99
C LEU A 5 53.07 -19.84 11.50
N LEU A 6 52.31 -20.77 12.07
CA LEU A 6 52.26 -21.05 13.50
C LEU A 6 53.01 -22.38 13.79
N ASP A 7 54.35 -22.32 13.94
CA ASP A 7 55.16 -23.45 14.38
C ASP A 7 54.95 -23.71 15.89
N PRO A 8 54.31 -24.82 16.29
CA PRO A 8 54.02 -25.10 17.71
C PRO A 8 55.28 -25.40 18.55
N LYS A 9 56.46 -25.54 17.94
CA LYS A 9 57.70 -25.84 18.62
C LYS A 9 58.55 -24.61 18.98
N LYS A 10 58.24 -23.43 18.50
CA LYS A 10 58.82 -22.20 18.96
C LYS A 10 58.13 -21.76 20.23
N ASN A 11 58.87 -21.79 21.37
CA ASN A 11 58.44 -21.15 22.60
C ASN A 11 58.02 -19.72 22.33
N VAL A 12 56.76 -19.54 22.08
CA VAL A 12 56.14 -18.22 21.97
C VAL A 12 56.22 -17.65 23.38
N ILE A 13 57.18 -16.78 23.61
CA ILE A 13 57.18 -15.90 24.77
C ILE A 13 55.91 -15.09 24.62
N THR A 14 54.85 -15.51 25.33
CA THR A 14 53.54 -14.86 25.34
C THR A 14 53.64 -13.53 26.07
N ARG A 15 54.36 -12.56 25.46
CA ARG A 15 54.13 -11.17 25.85
C ARG A 15 52.78 -10.80 25.31
N GLU A 16 51.78 -10.88 26.20
CA GLU A 16 50.45 -10.37 25.88
C GLU A 16 50.55 -8.94 25.30
N ALA A 17 49.94 -8.70 24.17
CA ALA A 17 49.88 -7.36 23.57
C ALA A 17 49.42 -6.35 24.62
N TRP A 18 49.96 -5.16 24.63
CA TRP A 18 49.67 -4.11 25.60
C TRP A 18 48.13 -3.83 25.68
N VAL A 19 47.43 -3.88 24.57
CA VAL A 19 45.97 -3.71 24.50
C VAL A 19 45.28 -4.84 25.27
N THR A 20 45.66 -6.10 25.05
CA THR A 20 45.07 -7.26 25.72
C THR A 20 45.29 -7.20 27.24
N ARG A 21 46.47 -6.76 27.68
CA ARG A 21 46.79 -6.58 29.10
C ARG A 21 45.93 -5.48 29.75
N LYS A 22 45.76 -4.33 29.08
CA LYS A 22 44.86 -3.25 29.57
C LYS A 22 43.39 -3.69 29.63
N LEU A 23 42.92 -4.37 28.59
CA LEU A 23 41.55 -4.90 28.57
C LEU A 23 41.33 -5.94 29.66
N LYS A 24 42.28 -6.85 29.87
CA LYS A 24 42.25 -7.86 30.94
C LYS A 24 42.21 -7.22 32.34
N ALA A 25 43.03 -6.19 32.58
CA ALA A 25 43.02 -5.46 33.85
C ALA A 25 41.69 -4.71 34.09
N ALA A 26 41.17 -4.04 33.09
CA ALA A 26 39.88 -3.36 33.18
C ALA A 26 38.74 -4.35 33.43
N TYR A 27 38.72 -5.47 32.69
CA TYR A 27 37.76 -6.55 32.88
C TYR A 27 37.80 -7.19 34.25
N SER A 28 39.04 -7.54 34.76
CA SER A 28 39.18 -8.14 36.09
C SER A 28 38.73 -7.23 37.21
N ASN A 29 39.00 -5.93 37.10
CA ASN A 29 38.52 -4.93 38.07
C ASN A 29 36.97 -4.77 38.01
N GLY A 30 36.40 -4.70 36.82
CA GLY A 30 34.95 -4.66 36.63
C GLY A 30 34.24 -5.92 37.18
N LEU A 31 34.86 -7.09 36.91
CA LEU A 31 34.33 -8.36 37.39
C LEU A 31 34.38 -8.46 38.93
N ALA A 32 35.52 -8.10 39.52
CA ALA A 32 35.67 -8.09 40.99
C ALA A 32 34.68 -7.13 41.66
N TRP A 33 34.48 -5.95 41.06
CA TRP A 33 33.46 -5.00 41.52
C TRP A 33 32.04 -5.57 41.43
N SER A 34 31.71 -6.21 40.31
CA SER A 34 30.40 -6.84 40.08
C SER A 34 30.12 -7.94 41.11
N PHE A 35 31.08 -8.80 41.42
CA PHE A 35 30.92 -9.83 42.46
C PHE A 35 30.79 -9.23 43.87
N LYS A 36 31.54 -8.18 44.17
CA LYS A 36 31.47 -7.48 45.46
C LYS A 36 30.10 -6.81 45.65
N HIS A 37 29.52 -6.28 44.55
CA HIS A 37 28.25 -5.55 44.59
C HIS A 37 27.09 -6.28 43.86
N LYS A 38 27.05 -7.61 43.96
CA LYS A 38 26.11 -8.48 43.24
C LYS A 38 24.65 -8.05 43.39
N LYS A 39 24.24 -7.55 44.58
CA LYS A 39 22.88 -7.06 44.80
C LYS A 39 22.55 -5.79 43.98
N VAL A 40 23.53 -4.90 43.80
CA VAL A 40 23.39 -3.69 42.98
C VAL A 40 23.32 -4.06 41.51
N VAL A 41 24.16 -4.96 41.04
CA VAL A 41 24.14 -5.43 39.65
C VAL A 41 22.84 -6.14 39.34
N LEU A 42 22.36 -7.06 40.18
CA LEU A 42 21.09 -7.74 39.99
C LEU A 42 19.91 -6.75 40.05
N GLY A 43 19.91 -5.81 41.00
CA GLY A 43 18.88 -4.81 41.13
C GLY A 43 18.83 -3.87 39.92
N SER A 44 19.98 -3.39 39.45
CA SER A 44 20.02 -2.53 38.26
C SER A 44 19.55 -3.26 37.01
N THR A 45 19.98 -4.52 36.83
CA THR A 45 19.53 -5.35 35.69
C THR A 45 18.02 -5.60 35.74
N ALA A 46 17.47 -5.94 36.92
CA ALA A 46 16.05 -6.13 37.08
C ALA A 46 15.26 -4.84 36.81
N THR A 47 15.75 -3.70 37.32
CA THR A 47 15.13 -2.39 37.05
C THR A 47 15.15 -2.07 35.56
N LEU A 48 16.29 -2.25 34.90
CA LEU A 48 16.44 -2.01 33.45
C LEU A 48 15.52 -2.91 32.65
N PHE A 49 15.36 -4.17 33.05
CA PHE A 49 14.43 -5.10 32.43
C PHE A 49 12.98 -4.65 32.59
N VAL A 50 12.58 -4.22 33.76
CA VAL A 50 11.22 -3.71 34.02
C VAL A 50 10.93 -2.46 33.20
N VAL A 51 11.90 -1.52 33.15
CA VAL A 51 11.80 -0.32 32.32
C VAL A 51 11.69 -0.67 30.83
N ALA A 52 12.53 -1.58 30.36
CA ALA A 52 12.47 -2.03 28.96
C ALA A 52 11.14 -2.71 28.63
N ALA A 53 10.62 -3.54 29.54
CA ALA A 53 9.31 -4.17 29.38
C ALA A 53 8.18 -3.13 29.36
N ALA A 54 8.22 -2.16 30.27
CA ALA A 54 7.24 -1.07 30.28
C ALA A 54 7.27 -0.25 28.97
N LEU A 55 8.47 0.10 28.49
CA LEU A 55 8.64 0.79 27.21
C LEU A 55 8.14 -0.05 26.03
N PHE A 56 8.35 -1.37 26.07
CA PHE A 56 7.85 -2.27 25.02
C PHE A 56 6.33 -2.20 24.84
N PHE A 57 5.58 -2.07 25.95
CA PHE A 57 4.12 -1.92 25.89
C PHE A 57 3.64 -0.54 25.43
N THR A 58 4.50 0.48 25.50
CA THR A 58 4.19 1.83 24.96
C THR A 58 4.54 1.99 23.49
N LEU A 59 5.35 1.08 22.93
CA LEU A 59 5.69 1.08 21.51
C LEU A 59 4.47 0.72 20.67
N GLY A 60 4.14 1.57 19.72
CA GLY A 60 3.13 1.29 18.71
C GLY A 60 3.51 0.04 17.90
N ARG A 61 2.51 -0.77 17.61
CA ARG A 61 2.69 -1.96 16.74
C ARG A 61 2.35 -1.57 15.32
N SER A 62 3.32 -1.64 14.42
CA SER A 62 3.14 -1.51 12.98
C SER A 62 3.63 -2.79 12.32
N PHE A 63 2.86 -3.32 11.37
CA PHE A 63 3.25 -4.51 10.61
C PHE A 63 4.46 -4.22 9.71
N LEU A 64 4.51 -3.02 9.18
CA LEU A 64 5.60 -2.54 8.34
C LEU A 64 6.04 -1.14 8.80
N PRO A 65 7.35 -0.86 8.80
CA PRO A 65 7.81 0.50 9.02
C PRO A 65 7.29 1.41 7.90
N SER A 66 6.96 2.65 8.24
CA SER A 66 6.54 3.64 7.25
C SER A 66 7.74 4.01 6.36
N PHE A 67 7.72 3.58 5.12
CA PHE A 67 8.70 3.99 4.11
C PHE A 67 8.35 5.37 3.57
N ASN A 68 9.36 6.16 3.28
CA ASN A 68 9.17 7.35 2.46
C ASN A 68 9.53 6.99 1.01
N GLU A 69 8.51 6.78 0.19
CA GLU A 69 8.66 6.31 -1.19
C GLU A 69 8.91 7.46 -2.18
N GLY A 70 8.90 8.72 -1.70
CA GLY A 70 9.11 9.90 -2.56
C GLY A 70 8.00 10.13 -3.59
N SER A 71 6.92 9.35 -3.51
CA SER A 71 5.75 9.46 -4.37
C SER A 71 4.46 9.25 -3.56
N PHE A 72 3.38 9.90 -3.98
CA PHE A 72 2.03 9.56 -3.58
C PHE A 72 1.33 8.78 -4.68
N THR A 73 0.48 7.83 -4.28
CA THR A 73 -0.53 7.21 -5.14
C THR A 73 -1.88 7.77 -4.74
N ILE A 74 -2.52 8.50 -5.62
CA ILE A 74 -3.79 9.16 -5.37
C ILE A 74 -4.87 8.46 -6.17
N ASN A 75 -5.86 7.88 -5.48
CA ASN A 75 -7.05 7.35 -6.12
C ASN A 75 -8.14 8.42 -6.17
N VAL A 76 -8.60 8.69 -7.37
CA VAL A 76 -9.74 9.55 -7.65
C VAL A 76 -10.88 8.65 -8.10
N SER A 77 -11.85 8.44 -7.22
CA SER A 77 -13.02 7.59 -7.50
C SER A 77 -14.26 8.44 -7.68
N THR A 78 -14.95 8.28 -8.80
CA THR A 78 -16.24 8.90 -9.09
C THR A 78 -17.38 7.94 -8.77
N LEU A 79 -18.62 8.36 -8.99
CA LEU A 79 -19.80 7.52 -8.82
C LEU A 79 -19.72 6.27 -9.71
N PRO A 80 -20.08 5.09 -9.22
CA PRO A 80 -20.23 3.90 -10.05
C PRO A 80 -21.24 4.15 -11.19
N GLY A 81 -20.86 3.76 -12.41
CA GLY A 81 -21.70 3.98 -13.60
C GLY A 81 -21.32 5.22 -14.42
N VAL A 82 -20.41 6.04 -13.94
CA VAL A 82 -19.80 7.11 -14.74
C VAL A 82 -18.98 6.50 -15.88
N SER A 83 -19.06 7.11 -17.07
CA SER A 83 -18.28 6.65 -18.23
C SER A 83 -16.77 6.86 -18.04
N ILE A 84 -15.97 6.14 -18.80
CA ILE A 84 -14.51 6.27 -18.73
C ILE A 84 -14.06 7.67 -19.18
N GLU A 85 -14.74 8.27 -20.16
CA GLU A 85 -14.44 9.62 -20.67
C GLU A 85 -14.66 10.67 -19.59
N GLU A 86 -15.75 10.57 -18.83
CA GLU A 86 -16.03 11.50 -17.74
C GLU A 86 -15.08 11.28 -16.55
N SER A 87 -14.76 10.02 -16.21
CA SER A 87 -13.72 9.71 -15.22
C SER A 87 -12.36 10.28 -15.63
N ASP A 88 -12.03 10.16 -16.91
CA ASP A 88 -10.78 10.71 -17.47
C ASP A 88 -10.77 12.24 -17.40
N ARG A 89 -11.89 12.90 -17.72
CA ARG A 89 -12.03 14.36 -17.63
C ARG A 89 -11.81 14.85 -16.20
N ILE A 90 -12.44 14.20 -15.23
CA ILE A 90 -12.33 14.55 -13.80
C ILE A 90 -10.92 14.31 -13.30
N ALA A 91 -10.32 13.19 -13.66
CA ALA A 91 -8.96 12.89 -13.24
C ALA A 91 -7.92 13.82 -13.87
N ARG A 92 -8.17 14.31 -15.09
CA ARG A 92 -7.35 15.34 -15.75
C ARG A 92 -7.40 16.67 -15.02
N GLU A 93 -8.56 17.03 -14.48
CA GLU A 93 -8.70 18.21 -13.62
C GLU A 93 -7.88 18.03 -12.32
N ALA A 94 -7.94 16.84 -11.70
CA ALA A 94 -7.12 16.54 -10.53
C ALA A 94 -5.62 16.64 -10.84
N GLU A 95 -5.14 16.12 -11.97
CA GLU A 95 -3.74 16.27 -12.40
C GLU A 95 -3.33 17.73 -12.55
N ARG A 96 -4.18 18.55 -13.17
CA ARG A 96 -3.91 19.99 -13.33
C ARG A 96 -3.72 20.65 -11.99
N MET A 97 -4.60 20.36 -11.01
CA MET A 97 -4.51 20.93 -9.67
C MET A 97 -3.27 20.43 -8.91
N LEU A 98 -2.85 19.19 -9.13
CA LEU A 98 -1.63 18.62 -8.53
C LEU A 98 -0.37 19.30 -9.09
N LEU A 99 -0.31 19.54 -10.39
CA LEU A 99 0.83 20.19 -11.04
C LEU A 99 0.98 21.68 -10.66
N GLU A 100 -0.02 22.30 -10.06
CA GLU A 100 0.09 23.64 -9.46
C GLU A 100 0.87 23.66 -8.13
N ILE A 101 1.14 22.48 -7.54
CA ILE A 101 1.86 22.38 -6.27
C ILE A 101 3.36 22.32 -6.55
N PRO A 102 4.18 23.23 -6.00
CA PRO A 102 5.60 23.34 -6.36
C PRO A 102 6.45 22.10 -6.08
N GLU A 103 6.06 21.27 -5.10
CA GLU A 103 6.74 20.04 -4.72
C GLU A 103 6.45 18.88 -5.66
N VAL A 104 5.39 18.95 -6.46
CA VAL A 104 5.03 17.91 -7.43
C VAL A 104 5.93 18.03 -8.66
N ILE A 105 6.63 16.94 -8.96
CA ILE A 105 7.57 16.90 -10.09
C ILE A 105 6.81 16.65 -11.40
N THR A 106 5.93 15.67 -11.39
CA THR A 106 5.13 15.23 -12.52
C THR A 106 3.96 14.39 -12.04
N THR A 107 3.07 14.02 -12.95
CA THR A 107 1.97 13.08 -12.67
C THR A 107 1.92 12.00 -13.75
N ALA A 108 1.53 10.78 -13.37
CA ALA A 108 1.23 9.70 -14.30
C ALA A 108 -0.08 9.05 -13.90
N ARG A 109 -1.05 8.96 -14.82
CA ARG A 109 -2.40 8.54 -14.52
C ARG A 109 -2.80 7.28 -15.28
N LYS A 110 -3.56 6.44 -14.59
CA LYS A 110 -4.26 5.28 -15.16
C LYS A 110 -5.74 5.45 -14.85
N THR A 111 -6.59 5.43 -15.87
CA THR A 111 -8.04 5.56 -15.73
C THR A 111 -8.73 4.30 -16.24
N GLY A 112 -9.61 3.73 -15.43
CA GLY A 112 -10.41 2.57 -15.80
C GLY A 112 -9.66 1.25 -15.76
N ARG A 113 -10.16 0.27 -16.52
CA ARG A 113 -9.68 -1.12 -16.55
C ARG A 113 -8.63 -1.32 -17.62
N ALA A 114 -7.47 -1.84 -17.25
CA ALA A 114 -6.53 -2.39 -18.20
C ALA A 114 -6.88 -3.87 -18.48
N GLU A 115 -6.84 -4.30 -19.73
CA GLU A 115 -7.25 -5.64 -20.16
C GLU A 115 -6.39 -6.76 -19.56
N LEU A 116 -5.10 -6.49 -19.32
CA LEU A 116 -4.11 -7.45 -18.81
C LEU A 116 -3.69 -7.18 -17.35
N ALA A 117 -4.36 -6.28 -16.63
CA ALA A 117 -3.97 -5.96 -15.26
C ALA A 117 -4.54 -6.98 -14.27
N GLU A 118 -3.67 -7.49 -13.39
CA GLU A 118 -4.06 -8.34 -12.24
C GLU A 118 -5.08 -7.63 -11.31
N HIS A 119 -5.05 -6.31 -11.27
CA HIS A 119 -5.96 -5.48 -10.50
C HIS A 119 -6.78 -4.58 -11.43
N SER A 120 -8.01 -5.00 -11.74
CA SER A 120 -8.91 -4.20 -12.57
C SER A 120 -9.69 -3.20 -11.72
N PHE A 121 -9.49 -1.92 -12.00
CA PHE A 121 -10.35 -0.86 -11.50
C PHE A 121 -11.65 -0.77 -12.30
N GLY A 122 -12.71 -0.23 -11.70
CA GLY A 122 -13.90 0.16 -12.45
C GLY A 122 -13.61 1.35 -13.37
N ALA A 123 -14.39 1.55 -14.40
CA ALA A 123 -14.28 2.71 -15.29
C ALA A 123 -14.36 4.06 -14.55
N ASN A 124 -14.91 4.04 -13.35
CA ASN A 124 -15.10 5.20 -12.48
C ASN A 124 -13.91 5.49 -11.54
N VAL A 125 -12.77 4.84 -11.70
CA VAL A 125 -11.60 5.00 -10.83
C VAL A 125 -10.38 5.39 -11.66
N SER A 126 -9.69 6.40 -11.19
CA SER A 126 -8.38 6.82 -11.71
C SER A 126 -7.33 6.74 -10.61
N GLU A 127 -6.18 6.20 -10.91
CA GLU A 127 -5.01 6.16 -10.04
C GLU A 127 -3.94 7.10 -10.61
N ILE A 128 -3.48 8.06 -9.80
CA ILE A 128 -2.50 9.06 -10.19
C ILE A 128 -1.25 8.87 -9.33
N GLU A 129 -0.12 8.56 -9.95
CA GLU A 129 1.19 8.55 -9.33
C GLU A 129 1.76 9.95 -9.33
N VAL A 130 2.22 10.42 -8.17
CA VAL A 130 2.63 11.80 -7.94
C VAL A 130 3.99 11.81 -7.23
N PRO A 131 5.10 11.70 -7.96
CA PRO A 131 6.42 11.90 -7.39
C PRO A 131 6.60 13.35 -6.95
N TYR A 132 7.23 13.53 -5.77
CA TYR A 132 7.42 14.84 -5.18
C TYR A 132 8.81 15.02 -4.57
N THR A 133 9.25 16.28 -4.45
CA THR A 133 10.44 16.68 -3.69
C THR A 133 10.04 17.70 -2.64
N LEU A 134 10.32 17.41 -1.37
CA LEU A 134 9.96 18.30 -0.27
C LEU A 134 10.85 19.54 -0.23
N ASN A 135 10.25 20.71 -0.18
CA ASN A 135 10.90 22.01 -0.07
C ASN A 135 10.53 22.67 1.29
N GLY A 136 11.20 22.24 2.37
CA GLY A 136 11.10 22.90 3.67
C GLY A 136 9.85 22.57 4.50
N ARG A 137 8.84 21.90 3.95
CA ARG A 137 7.64 21.44 4.67
C ARG A 137 7.59 19.92 4.79
N SER A 138 6.79 19.42 5.73
CA SER A 138 6.66 18.00 5.98
C SER A 138 5.77 17.32 4.94
N LYS A 139 5.97 15.99 4.74
CA LYS A 139 5.10 15.14 3.92
C LYS A 139 3.62 15.25 4.34
N LYS A 140 3.35 15.36 5.66
CA LYS A 140 1.97 15.47 6.17
C LYS A 140 1.30 16.76 5.73
N GLU A 141 2.04 17.87 5.71
CA GLU A 141 1.53 19.18 5.26
C GLU A 141 1.26 19.15 3.75
N LEU A 142 2.16 18.56 2.96
CA LEU A 142 1.94 18.38 1.53
C LEU A 142 0.69 17.51 1.25
N ALA A 143 0.55 16.39 1.94
CA ALA A 143 -0.64 15.53 1.80
C ALA A 143 -1.94 16.24 2.21
N ARG A 144 -1.90 17.13 3.23
CA ARG A 144 -3.06 17.91 3.63
C ARG A 144 -3.45 18.90 2.53
N GLU A 145 -2.51 19.64 1.97
CA GLU A 145 -2.81 20.56 0.86
C GLU A 145 -3.39 19.84 -0.35
N ILE A 146 -2.83 18.67 -0.71
CA ILE A 146 -3.36 17.84 -1.79
C ILE A 146 -4.83 17.46 -1.50
N ARG A 147 -5.15 17.06 -0.24
CA ARG A 147 -6.54 16.73 0.13
C ARG A 147 -7.47 17.93 0.02
N GLU A 148 -7.05 19.07 0.51
CA GLU A 148 -7.82 20.31 0.44
C GLU A 148 -8.11 20.73 -1.00
N LYS A 149 -7.09 20.72 -1.86
CA LYS A 149 -7.24 21.02 -3.29
C LYS A 149 -8.15 20.03 -3.99
N LEU A 150 -7.85 18.75 -3.92
CA LEU A 150 -8.60 17.71 -4.64
C LEU A 150 -10.00 17.49 -4.07
N GLY A 151 -10.20 17.74 -2.77
CA GLY A 151 -11.51 17.68 -2.12
C GLY A 151 -12.51 18.70 -2.64
N SER A 152 -12.07 19.72 -3.37
CA SER A 152 -12.94 20.70 -4.04
C SER A 152 -13.58 20.15 -5.31
N ILE A 153 -13.14 19.01 -5.84
CA ILE A 153 -13.70 18.38 -7.05
C ILE A 153 -14.99 17.67 -6.67
N PRO A 154 -16.16 18.13 -7.13
CA PRO A 154 -17.44 17.59 -6.71
C PRO A 154 -17.65 16.16 -7.24
N GLY A 155 -18.31 15.32 -6.44
CA GLY A 155 -18.68 13.95 -6.84
C GLY A 155 -17.52 12.97 -6.85
N THR A 156 -16.38 13.31 -6.23
CA THR A 156 -15.22 12.44 -6.13
C THR A 156 -14.95 12.00 -4.71
N ASN A 157 -14.39 10.80 -4.56
CA ASN A 157 -13.72 10.33 -3.36
C ASN A 157 -12.22 10.32 -3.63
N ILE A 158 -11.45 10.97 -2.77
CA ILE A 158 -9.99 11.05 -2.87
C ILE A 158 -9.38 10.21 -1.75
N GLU A 159 -8.43 9.34 -2.12
CA GLU A 159 -7.62 8.56 -1.19
C GLU A 159 -6.15 8.79 -1.52
N ILE A 160 -5.34 9.14 -0.52
CA ILE A 160 -3.92 9.40 -0.69
C ILE A 160 -3.12 8.33 0.04
N GLY A 161 -2.41 7.53 -0.73
CA GLY A 161 -1.50 6.49 -0.25
C GLY A 161 -0.08 6.68 -0.74
N GLN A 162 0.70 5.64 -0.61
CA GLN A 162 2.02 5.50 -1.23
C GLN A 162 2.04 4.23 -2.08
N PRO A 163 2.85 4.14 -3.13
CA PRO A 163 2.81 3.03 -4.09
C PRO A 163 2.91 1.63 -3.47
N ILE A 164 3.91 1.41 -2.62
CA ILE A 164 4.14 0.09 -2.00
C ILE A 164 3.16 -0.15 -0.86
N SER A 165 3.02 0.83 0.05
CA SER A 165 2.12 0.71 1.20
C SER A 165 0.69 0.42 0.75
N HIS A 166 0.23 1.10 -0.30
CA HIS A 166 -1.12 0.94 -0.85
C HIS A 166 -1.38 -0.47 -1.40
N ARG A 167 -0.38 -1.07 -2.07
CA ARG A 167 -0.45 -2.45 -2.56
C ARG A 167 -0.50 -3.46 -1.42
N ILE A 168 0.32 -3.24 -0.39
CA ILE A 168 0.36 -4.13 0.78
C ILE A 168 -0.96 -4.08 1.54
N ASP A 169 -1.52 -2.88 1.77
CA ASP A 169 -2.81 -2.70 2.43
C ASP A 169 -3.92 -3.42 1.64
N ALA A 170 -3.93 -3.29 0.31
CA ALA A 170 -4.88 -3.99 -0.55
C ALA A 170 -4.75 -5.52 -0.48
N MET A 171 -3.55 -6.04 -0.38
CA MET A 171 -3.31 -7.50 -0.25
C MET A 171 -3.75 -8.03 1.12
N LEU A 172 -3.53 -7.26 2.20
CA LEU A 172 -3.82 -7.72 3.57
C LEU A 172 -5.29 -7.56 3.95
N SER A 173 -5.91 -6.43 3.61
CA SER A 173 -7.28 -6.10 4.01
C SER A 173 -8.33 -6.38 2.92
N GLY A 174 -7.89 -6.58 1.69
CA GLY A 174 -8.76 -6.60 0.50
C GLY A 174 -9.33 -5.21 0.17
N SER A 175 -8.79 -4.16 0.79
CA SER A 175 -9.15 -2.76 0.59
C SER A 175 -7.87 -1.94 0.45
N LYS A 176 -7.91 -0.84 -0.28
CA LYS A 176 -6.77 0.07 -0.43
C LYS A 176 -6.51 0.93 0.82
N ALA A 177 -7.43 0.89 1.79
CA ALA A 177 -7.33 1.62 3.04
C ALA A 177 -6.56 0.84 4.10
N GLN A 178 -5.81 1.53 4.96
CA GLN A 178 -5.08 0.95 6.10
C GLN A 178 -6.03 0.32 7.13
N ILE A 179 -7.24 0.85 7.24
CA ILE A 179 -8.29 0.34 8.14
C ILE A 179 -9.54 0.05 7.32
N ALA A 180 -9.97 -1.20 7.28
CA ALA A 180 -11.19 -1.63 6.62
C ALA A 180 -12.23 -2.07 7.65
N ILE A 181 -13.37 -1.38 7.70
CA ILE A 181 -14.51 -1.76 8.54
C ILE A 181 -15.51 -2.47 7.64
N LYS A 182 -15.69 -3.77 7.83
CA LYS A 182 -16.59 -4.60 7.03
C LYS A 182 -17.92 -4.78 7.78
N VAL A 183 -19.02 -4.39 7.15
CA VAL A 183 -20.38 -4.57 7.66
C VAL A 183 -21.08 -5.62 6.82
N PHE A 184 -21.66 -6.63 7.45
CA PHE A 184 -22.32 -7.75 6.77
C PHE A 184 -23.84 -7.72 7.01
N GLY A 185 -24.61 -8.09 6.03
CA GLY A 185 -26.08 -8.17 6.07
C GLY A 185 -26.64 -8.44 4.68
N ASP A 186 -27.96 -8.66 4.62
CA ASP A 186 -28.65 -9.01 3.37
C ASP A 186 -29.23 -7.80 2.63
N ASP A 187 -29.44 -6.68 3.32
CA ASP A 187 -30.01 -5.44 2.76
C ASP A 187 -28.92 -4.41 2.50
N LEU A 188 -28.60 -4.19 1.22
CA LEU A 188 -27.56 -3.26 0.77
C LEU A 188 -27.87 -1.80 1.14
N ALA A 189 -29.14 -1.38 1.11
CA ALA A 189 -29.54 -0.02 1.46
C ALA A 189 -29.33 0.22 2.97
N MET A 190 -29.67 -0.76 3.79
CA MET A 190 -29.43 -0.73 5.23
C MET A 190 -27.95 -0.70 5.54
N LEU A 191 -27.14 -1.56 4.88
CA LEU A 191 -25.67 -1.59 5.03
C LEU A 191 -25.05 -0.23 4.69
N TYR A 192 -25.46 0.39 3.60
CA TYR A 192 -24.98 1.70 3.20
C TYR A 192 -25.29 2.79 4.24
N ASN A 193 -26.51 2.77 4.79
CA ASN A 193 -26.92 3.71 5.83
C ASN A 193 -26.13 3.51 7.14
N ILE A 194 -25.84 2.27 7.51
CA ILE A 194 -24.97 1.92 8.65
C ILE A 194 -23.55 2.45 8.36
N GLY A 195 -23.02 2.20 7.17
CA GLY A 195 -21.72 2.70 6.74
C GLY A 195 -21.59 4.22 6.86
N LYS A 196 -22.64 4.98 6.45
CA LYS A 196 -22.68 6.44 6.65
C LYS A 196 -22.62 6.86 8.11
N LYS A 197 -23.35 6.17 9.00
CA LYS A 197 -23.33 6.46 10.43
C LYS A 197 -21.94 6.18 11.02
N ILE A 198 -21.31 5.06 10.64
CA ILE A 198 -19.96 4.71 11.05
C ILE A 198 -18.99 5.80 10.57
N LYS A 199 -19.04 6.17 9.28
CA LYS A 199 -18.21 7.26 8.74
C LYS A 199 -18.35 8.56 9.55
N ALA A 200 -19.57 8.99 9.84
CA ALA A 200 -19.81 10.20 10.62
C ALA A 200 -19.18 10.15 12.03
N THR A 201 -19.20 8.98 12.67
CA THR A 201 -18.62 8.78 13.99
C THR A 201 -17.10 8.75 13.95
N ILE A 202 -16.50 7.99 13.02
CA ILE A 202 -15.06 7.84 12.95
C ILE A 202 -14.34 9.09 12.41
N SER A 203 -15.04 9.90 11.61
CA SER A 203 -14.46 11.17 11.10
C SER A 203 -14.16 12.19 12.20
N GLN A 204 -14.67 11.98 13.42
CA GLN A 204 -14.39 12.81 14.59
C GLN A 204 -13.18 12.32 15.40
N VAL A 205 -12.59 11.19 15.03
CA VAL A 205 -11.44 10.60 15.72
C VAL A 205 -10.15 11.17 15.15
N ASP A 206 -9.33 11.76 16.01
CA ASP A 206 -8.04 12.31 15.59
C ASP A 206 -7.13 11.25 14.96
N GLY A 207 -6.55 11.58 13.82
CA GLY A 207 -5.67 10.70 13.06
C GLY A 207 -6.36 9.87 11.99
N ILE A 208 -7.68 9.83 11.93
CA ILE A 208 -8.43 9.23 10.82
C ILE A 208 -8.62 10.27 9.71
N VAL A 209 -8.14 9.93 8.53
CA VAL A 209 -8.28 10.73 7.31
C VAL A 209 -8.84 9.86 6.19
N ASP A 210 -9.38 10.48 5.14
CA ASP A 210 -9.88 9.81 3.94
C ASP A 210 -10.92 8.70 4.23
N ALA A 211 -11.78 8.93 5.26
CA ALA A 211 -12.84 7.98 5.61
C ALA A 211 -13.90 7.95 4.51
N ASN A 212 -14.00 6.82 3.81
CA ASN A 212 -14.93 6.62 2.70
C ASN A 212 -15.87 5.44 2.96
N VAL A 213 -17.07 5.53 2.43
CA VAL A 213 -18.02 4.41 2.39
C VAL A 213 -18.08 3.92 0.97
N GLU A 214 -17.91 2.62 0.76
CA GLU A 214 -18.07 2.03 -0.56
C GLU A 214 -19.50 2.25 -1.04
N GLN A 215 -19.64 2.85 -2.21
CA GLN A 215 -20.94 3.17 -2.76
C GLN A 215 -21.58 1.94 -3.37
N GLN A 216 -22.74 1.58 -2.85
CA GLN A 216 -23.58 0.53 -3.40
C GLN A 216 -24.61 1.18 -4.35
N VAL A 217 -24.35 1.07 -5.63
CA VAL A 217 -25.23 1.60 -6.67
C VAL A 217 -25.60 0.46 -7.62
N ASP A 218 -26.88 0.37 -7.95
CA ASP A 218 -27.37 -0.57 -8.95
C ASP A 218 -26.68 -0.29 -10.29
N ARG A 219 -26.02 -1.32 -10.81
CA ARG A 219 -25.36 -1.24 -12.12
C ARG A 219 -26.22 -1.93 -13.15
N PRO A 220 -26.59 -1.27 -14.25
CA PRO A 220 -27.24 -1.96 -15.35
C PRO A 220 -26.33 -3.06 -15.88
N GLN A 221 -26.89 -4.26 -16.04
CA GLN A 221 -26.20 -5.43 -16.54
C GLN A 221 -26.87 -5.96 -17.78
N LEU A 222 -26.10 -6.27 -18.82
CA LEU A 222 -26.57 -6.99 -19.97
C LEU A 222 -26.41 -8.50 -19.72
N ARG A 223 -27.53 -9.20 -19.50
CA ARG A 223 -27.56 -10.65 -19.39
C ARG A 223 -27.91 -11.27 -20.72
N ILE A 224 -26.95 -11.97 -21.34
CA ILE A 224 -27.17 -12.65 -22.61
C ILE A 224 -27.37 -14.16 -22.30
N THR A 225 -28.57 -14.65 -22.54
CA THR A 225 -28.94 -16.04 -22.25
C THR A 225 -29.15 -16.81 -23.55
N PRO A 226 -28.42 -17.90 -23.78
CA PRO A 226 -28.58 -18.70 -24.99
C PRO A 226 -29.91 -19.48 -25.00
N ARG A 227 -30.58 -19.49 -26.14
CA ARG A 227 -31.75 -20.35 -26.38
C ARG A 227 -31.25 -21.72 -26.83
N ARG A 228 -31.04 -22.62 -25.87
CA ARG A 228 -30.40 -23.94 -26.13
C ARG A 228 -31.09 -24.78 -27.18
N GLU A 229 -32.43 -24.77 -27.23
CA GLU A 229 -33.21 -25.49 -28.24
C GLU A 229 -32.93 -24.99 -29.66
N ILE A 230 -32.84 -23.67 -29.82
CA ILE A 230 -32.54 -23.04 -31.11
C ILE A 230 -31.10 -23.31 -31.50
N MET A 231 -30.19 -23.24 -30.57
CA MET A 231 -28.76 -23.56 -30.79
C MET A 231 -28.60 -24.99 -31.28
N ALA A 232 -29.29 -25.96 -30.63
CA ALA A 232 -29.26 -27.35 -31.03
C ALA A 232 -29.82 -27.54 -32.46
N LYS A 233 -30.90 -26.85 -32.83
CA LYS A 233 -31.48 -26.88 -34.17
C LYS A 233 -30.51 -26.42 -35.26
N TYR A 234 -29.66 -25.44 -34.96
CA TYR A 234 -28.68 -24.86 -35.89
C TYR A 234 -27.29 -25.45 -35.71
N GLY A 235 -27.10 -26.47 -34.86
CA GLY A 235 -25.80 -27.10 -34.61
C GLY A 235 -24.79 -26.21 -33.93
N VAL A 236 -25.22 -25.14 -33.25
CA VAL A 236 -24.35 -24.18 -32.53
C VAL A 236 -24.07 -24.69 -31.13
N THR A 237 -22.80 -24.86 -30.80
CA THR A 237 -22.35 -25.26 -29.46
C THR A 237 -22.28 -24.09 -28.50
N ILE A 238 -22.29 -24.39 -27.20
CA ILE A 238 -22.11 -23.31 -26.14
C ILE A 238 -20.74 -22.62 -26.29
N ALA A 239 -19.69 -23.37 -26.70
CA ALA A 239 -18.38 -22.81 -26.94
C ALA A 239 -18.40 -21.76 -28.06
N GLN A 240 -18.99 -22.10 -29.21
CA GLN A 240 -19.15 -21.18 -30.33
C GLN A 240 -19.98 -19.93 -29.94
N PHE A 241 -21.07 -20.15 -29.19
CA PHE A 241 -21.86 -19.03 -28.69
C PHE A 241 -21.05 -18.07 -27.81
N LYS A 242 -20.27 -18.61 -26.84
CA LYS A 242 -19.37 -17.80 -25.98
C LYS A 242 -18.33 -17.05 -26.81
N ASP A 243 -17.74 -17.72 -27.80
CA ASP A 243 -16.72 -17.14 -28.65
C ASP A 243 -17.24 -15.96 -29.47
N VAL A 244 -18.43 -16.11 -30.07
CA VAL A 244 -19.12 -15.02 -30.79
C VAL A 244 -19.42 -13.85 -29.85
N ILE A 245 -19.93 -14.08 -28.64
CA ILE A 245 -20.23 -13.04 -27.68
C ILE A 245 -18.96 -12.32 -27.21
N ASN A 246 -17.91 -13.07 -26.89
CA ASN A 246 -16.62 -12.51 -26.50
C ASN A 246 -16.05 -11.65 -27.64
N THR A 247 -16.03 -12.15 -28.85
CA THR A 247 -15.51 -11.43 -30.02
C THR A 247 -16.32 -10.15 -30.29
N ALA A 248 -17.66 -10.24 -30.18
CA ALA A 248 -18.53 -9.09 -30.46
C ALA A 248 -18.49 -8.00 -29.39
N LEU A 249 -18.28 -8.34 -28.11
CA LEU A 249 -18.36 -7.39 -26.99
C LEU A 249 -17.00 -7.00 -26.41
N SER A 250 -16.03 -7.90 -26.44
CA SER A 250 -14.69 -7.67 -25.86
C SER A 250 -13.58 -7.55 -26.92
N GLY A 251 -13.85 -7.98 -28.15
CA GLY A 251 -12.82 -8.17 -29.17
C GLY A 251 -11.97 -9.41 -28.93
N ASN A 252 -11.26 -9.82 -29.94
CA ASN A 252 -10.23 -10.86 -29.88
C ASN A 252 -8.96 -10.34 -30.53
N VAL A 253 -7.82 -10.53 -29.90
CA VAL A 253 -6.52 -10.27 -30.50
C VAL A 253 -6.33 -11.24 -31.67
N VAL A 254 -6.27 -10.72 -32.89
CA VAL A 254 -6.11 -11.52 -34.10
C VAL A 254 -4.63 -11.73 -34.43
N SER A 255 -3.80 -10.71 -34.18
CA SER A 255 -2.35 -10.76 -34.40
C SER A 255 -1.70 -9.65 -33.59
N GLN A 256 -0.40 -9.81 -33.33
CA GLN A 256 0.42 -8.78 -32.69
C GLN A 256 1.37 -8.18 -33.69
N VAL A 257 1.45 -6.85 -33.70
CA VAL A 257 2.44 -6.11 -34.48
C VAL A 257 3.51 -5.58 -33.53
N TYR A 258 4.76 -5.83 -33.87
CA TYR A 258 5.89 -5.33 -33.09
C TYR A 258 6.42 -4.05 -33.75
N GLN A 259 6.40 -2.96 -33.02
CA GLN A 259 7.01 -1.70 -33.43
C GLN A 259 7.99 -1.23 -32.33
N ASP A 260 9.23 -0.98 -32.69
CA ASP A 260 10.31 -0.57 -31.77
C ASP A 260 10.49 -1.52 -30.56
N GLY A 261 10.22 -2.83 -30.76
CA GLY A 261 10.32 -3.86 -29.72
C GLY A 261 9.11 -3.93 -28.78
N LEU A 262 8.06 -3.13 -28.98
CA LEU A 262 6.82 -3.16 -28.22
C LEU A 262 5.73 -3.90 -29.00
N PRO A 263 5.00 -4.84 -28.37
CA PRO A 263 3.86 -5.51 -28.98
C PRO A 263 2.63 -4.59 -28.96
N TYR A 264 1.92 -4.54 -30.09
CA TYR A 264 0.60 -3.91 -30.24
C TYR A 264 -0.40 -4.98 -30.72
N ASP A 265 -1.56 -5.09 -30.06
CA ASP A 265 -2.65 -6.02 -30.38
C ASP A 265 -3.55 -5.50 -31.48
#